data_0b4f8dfb97b9314b3a41df30b4e56591
#
_entry.id   0b4f8dfb97b9314b3a41df30b4e56591
#
_cell.length_a   1.000
_cell.length_b   1.000
_cell.length_c   1.000
_cell.angle_alpha   90.00
_cell.angle_beta   90.00
_cell.angle_gamma   90.00
#
_symmetry.space_group_name_H-M   'P 1'
#
loop_
_entity.id
_entity.type
_entity.pdbx_description
1 polymer ?
#
loop_
_entity_poly.entity_id
_entity_poly.type
_entity_poly.pdbx_seq_one_letter_code
_entity_poly.pdbx_strand_id
1 'polypeptide(L)'
;MATLSNFEIPFYSKNGWLAPLDTYISGDPGFDQADILKPMATSLTGSDGKVYGEPFYGESSFLMYRKDVFAAKHLTMPANPTWAQVATLAKEASGAQPGMRGICLRGQPGWGEVLAPLTTVVNTFGGTWFDKNWTARLNAAPFTAATSFYVNLVKSYGEPGASQAGFTECLNNFEQGKVAMWYDATSAAGSLDGAGSPVAGKVGYAPAPVDLTKSSGWLYTWAWAIEKASKHQSAAWKFISWASGKGYIQTAGQNLGWARVPPGTRTSTYSNPSYLKQASAFAQPTLTAIDSANPTNPGIQPRPTPGIQFVDIPEFTDFGTSVSQLISNAIAGQISVSNALSQSQSLAQSAGNKYKS
;
A
#
# COMPACT_ATOMS: atom_id res chain seq x y z
N MET A 1 -0.09 20.63 13.45
CA MET A 1 -0.04 19.15 13.31
C MET A 1 -0.60 18.78 11.96
N ALA A 2 0.05 17.88 11.27
CA ALA A 2 -0.37 17.38 9.95
C ALA A 2 -0.44 15.85 9.96
N THR A 3 -1.32 15.30 9.12
CA THR A 3 -1.33 13.89 8.76
C THR A 3 -0.51 13.75 7.49
N LEU A 4 0.56 13.00 7.55
CA LEU A 4 1.50 12.76 6.46
C LEU A 4 1.77 11.26 6.33
N SER A 5 2.58 10.90 5.36
CA SER A 5 3.04 9.53 5.20
C SER A 5 4.56 9.46 5.02
N ASN A 6 5.08 8.25 4.96
CA ASN A 6 6.47 8.02 4.62
C ASN A 6 6.85 8.50 3.21
N PHE A 7 5.88 8.86 2.38
CA PHE A 7 6.13 9.50 1.09
C PHE A 7 6.49 10.99 1.24
N GLU A 8 5.74 11.76 2.05
CA GLU A 8 5.96 13.21 2.21
C GLU A 8 7.09 13.52 3.22
N ILE A 9 7.24 12.75 4.27
CA ILE A 9 8.19 13.03 5.36
C ILE A 9 9.63 13.26 4.88
N PRO A 10 10.21 12.46 3.95
CA PRO A 10 11.58 12.65 3.51
C PRO A 10 11.86 14.03 2.93
N PHE A 11 11.00 14.53 2.06
CA PHE A 11 11.22 15.83 1.44
C PHE A 11 10.68 17.01 2.27
N TYR A 12 9.64 16.82 3.11
CA TYR A 12 9.17 17.84 4.04
C TYR A 12 10.18 18.10 5.15
N SER A 13 10.81 17.06 5.69
CA SER A 13 11.88 17.21 6.69
C SER A 13 13.11 17.92 6.09
N LYS A 14 13.52 17.52 4.89
CA LYS A 14 14.65 18.13 4.17
C LYS A 14 14.44 19.61 3.88
N ASN A 15 13.20 20.04 3.61
CA ASN A 15 12.85 21.45 3.40
C ASN A 15 12.66 22.24 4.72
N GLY A 16 12.80 21.59 5.88
CA GLY A 16 12.65 22.24 7.17
C GLY A 16 11.21 22.64 7.53
N TRP A 17 10.22 22.01 6.93
CA TRP A 17 8.80 22.29 7.19
C TRP A 17 8.28 21.56 8.42
N LEU A 18 8.95 20.47 8.83
CA LEU A 18 8.58 19.67 10.00
C LEU A 18 9.51 19.96 11.19
N ALA A 19 8.97 19.85 12.39
CA ALA A 19 9.74 19.83 13.62
C ALA A 19 10.20 18.39 13.91
N PRO A 20 11.49 18.15 14.27
CA PRO A 20 11.93 16.85 14.74
C PRO A 20 11.28 16.51 16.07
N LEU A 21 10.94 15.24 16.26
CA LEU A 21 10.19 14.75 17.43
C LEU A 21 11.10 14.21 18.55
N ASP A 22 12.40 14.06 18.31
CA ASP A 22 13.35 13.41 19.21
C ASP A 22 13.35 13.97 20.64
N THR A 23 13.25 15.31 20.79
CA THR A 23 13.19 15.95 22.12
C THR A 23 11.88 15.63 22.84
N TYR A 24 10.78 15.53 22.12
CA TYR A 24 9.48 15.16 22.68
C TYR A 24 9.47 13.70 23.08
N ILE A 25 10.00 12.81 22.24
CA ILE A 25 10.12 11.37 22.48
C ILE A 25 10.97 11.11 23.73
N SER A 26 12.16 11.74 23.83
CA SER A 26 13.04 11.58 25.00
C SER A 26 12.46 12.15 26.28
N GLY A 27 11.58 13.14 26.19
CA GLY A 27 10.85 13.72 27.33
C GLY A 27 9.59 12.92 27.72
N ASP A 28 9.24 11.87 27.00
CA ASP A 28 8.02 11.06 27.19
C ASP A 28 8.33 9.55 27.15
N PRO A 29 9.03 9.02 28.16
CA PRO A 29 9.41 7.60 28.18
C PRO A 29 8.20 6.65 28.17
N GLY A 30 7.02 7.13 28.60
CA GLY A 30 5.78 6.35 28.58
C GLY A 30 5.24 6.09 27.17
N PHE A 31 5.67 6.88 26.19
CA PHE A 31 5.33 6.65 24.78
C PHE A 31 5.95 5.36 24.24
N ASP A 32 7.13 4.96 24.75
CA ASP A 32 7.83 3.75 24.36
C ASP A 32 8.09 3.65 22.85
N GLN A 33 8.97 4.53 22.37
CA GLN A 33 9.40 4.59 20.97
C GLN A 33 9.95 3.25 20.45
N ALA A 34 10.61 2.47 21.32
CA ALA A 34 11.21 1.19 20.94
C ALA A 34 10.17 0.11 20.56
N ASP A 35 8.91 0.29 20.98
CA ASP A 35 7.80 -0.59 20.63
C ASP A 35 7.23 -0.36 19.22
N ILE A 36 7.60 0.75 18.57
CA ILE A 36 7.19 0.99 17.18
C ILE A 36 7.90 -0.03 16.26
N LEU A 37 7.14 -0.62 15.32
CA LEU A 37 7.70 -1.54 14.33
C LEU A 37 8.84 -0.86 13.56
N LYS A 38 10.00 -1.53 13.52
CA LYS A 38 11.22 -0.96 12.92
C LYS A 38 11.06 -0.46 11.48
N PRO A 39 10.38 -1.17 10.56
CA PRO A 39 10.15 -0.66 9.20
C PRO A 39 9.37 0.65 9.21
N MET A 40 8.37 0.80 10.09
CA MET A 40 7.56 2.00 10.23
C MET A 40 8.37 3.17 10.79
N ALA A 41 9.08 2.97 11.90
CA ALA A 41 9.95 3.99 12.49
C ALA A 41 11.01 4.49 11.49
N THR A 42 11.68 3.56 10.79
CA THR A 42 12.69 3.91 9.77
C THR A 42 12.10 4.74 8.64
N SER A 43 10.89 4.40 8.20
CA SER A 43 10.23 5.11 7.08
C SER A 43 9.81 6.54 7.42
N LEU A 44 9.76 6.91 8.71
CA LEU A 44 9.39 8.23 9.21
C LEU A 44 10.58 9.04 9.71
N THR A 45 11.78 8.56 9.45
CA THR A 45 13.05 9.20 9.82
C THR A 45 13.59 10.02 8.62
N GLY A 46 13.99 11.24 8.88
CA GLY A 46 14.62 12.11 7.87
C GLY A 46 16.05 11.68 7.53
N SER A 47 16.62 12.27 6.48
CA SER A 47 17.99 12.00 6.05
C SER A 47 19.06 12.45 7.06
N ASP A 48 18.69 13.27 8.02
CA ASP A 48 19.50 13.71 9.17
C ASP A 48 19.45 12.75 10.37
N GLY A 49 18.73 11.63 10.23
CA GLY A 49 18.56 10.60 11.26
C GLY A 49 17.56 10.94 12.35
N LYS A 50 16.81 12.06 12.23
CA LYS A 50 15.79 12.45 13.21
C LYS A 50 14.41 11.94 12.84
N VAL A 51 13.59 11.68 13.85
CA VAL A 51 12.20 11.28 13.69
C VAL A 51 11.32 12.50 13.39
N TYR A 52 10.49 12.43 12.36
CA TYR A 52 9.61 13.52 11.95
C TYR A 52 8.12 13.16 11.96
N GLY A 53 7.79 11.91 12.22
CA GLY A 53 6.41 11.47 12.36
C GLY A 53 6.28 10.24 13.25
N GLU A 54 5.11 10.10 13.89
CA GLU A 54 4.76 8.90 14.65
C GLU A 54 3.60 8.18 13.97
N PRO A 55 3.71 6.86 13.76
CA PRO A 55 2.72 6.13 12.99
C PRO A 55 1.41 6.01 13.76
N PHE A 56 0.28 6.28 13.10
CA PHE A 56 -1.03 5.93 13.62
C PHE A 56 -1.62 4.69 12.93
N TYR A 57 -1.21 4.35 11.73
CA TYR A 57 -1.25 3.00 11.19
C TYR A 57 -0.23 2.83 10.06
N GLY A 58 0.16 1.57 9.84
CA GLY A 58 1.06 1.21 8.76
C GLY A 58 0.60 -0.06 8.07
N GLU A 59 0.97 -0.21 6.82
CA GLU A 59 0.52 -1.29 5.97
C GLU A 59 1.60 -1.76 5.00
N SER A 60 1.48 -3.02 4.62
CA SER A 60 2.01 -3.58 3.40
C SER A 60 0.83 -3.94 2.49
N SER A 61 1.04 -4.82 1.54
CA SER A 61 -0.01 -5.37 0.69
C SER A 61 0.02 -6.89 0.67
N PHE A 62 -1.15 -7.48 0.44
CA PHE A 62 -1.31 -8.91 0.23
C PHE A 62 -2.49 -9.22 -0.69
N LEU A 63 -2.59 -10.47 -1.14
CA LEU A 63 -3.71 -10.97 -1.92
C LEU A 63 -4.76 -11.56 -0.99
N MET A 64 -5.93 -10.95 -0.93
CA MET A 64 -7.12 -11.45 -0.25
C MET A 64 -7.93 -12.32 -1.19
N TYR A 65 -8.44 -13.46 -0.70
CA TYR A 65 -9.26 -14.36 -1.50
C TYR A 65 -10.38 -15.01 -0.69
N ARG A 66 -11.49 -15.34 -1.33
CA ARG A 66 -12.65 -16.01 -0.76
C ARG A 66 -12.39 -17.51 -0.62
N LYS A 67 -12.06 -17.99 0.60
CA LYS A 67 -11.81 -19.40 0.89
C LYS A 67 -12.98 -20.30 0.52
N ASP A 68 -14.21 -19.86 0.76
CA ASP A 68 -15.43 -20.58 0.43
C ASP A 68 -15.62 -20.74 -1.09
N VAL A 69 -15.32 -19.71 -1.88
CA VAL A 69 -15.34 -19.76 -3.34
C VAL A 69 -14.27 -20.71 -3.87
N PHE A 70 -13.05 -20.60 -3.33
CA PHE A 70 -11.94 -21.47 -3.71
C PHE A 70 -12.25 -22.94 -3.40
N ALA A 71 -12.79 -23.23 -2.21
CA ALA A 71 -13.20 -24.59 -1.85
C ALA A 71 -14.29 -25.12 -2.80
N ALA A 72 -15.32 -24.33 -3.10
CA ALA A 72 -16.41 -24.74 -3.99
C ALA A 72 -15.94 -24.99 -5.44
N LYS A 73 -14.87 -24.31 -5.87
CA LYS A 73 -14.28 -24.46 -7.21
C LYS A 73 -13.09 -25.41 -7.25
N HIS A 74 -12.73 -26.04 -6.11
CA HIS A 74 -11.54 -26.89 -5.97
C HIS A 74 -10.23 -26.16 -6.35
N LEU A 75 -10.16 -24.85 -6.07
CA LEU A 75 -8.98 -24.02 -6.30
C LEU A 75 -8.09 -24.00 -5.05
N THR A 76 -6.79 -23.90 -5.27
CA THR A 76 -5.80 -23.79 -4.19
C THR A 76 -4.97 -22.52 -4.40
N MET A 77 -4.92 -21.65 -3.38
CA MET A 77 -4.03 -20.50 -3.39
C MET A 77 -2.61 -20.97 -3.09
N PRO A 78 -1.61 -20.70 -3.95
CA PRO A 78 -0.21 -21.00 -3.67
C PRO A 78 0.29 -20.23 -2.44
N ALA A 79 1.24 -20.82 -1.69
CA ALA A 79 1.83 -20.17 -0.51
C ALA A 79 2.56 -18.86 -0.86
N ASN A 80 3.19 -18.80 -2.03
CA ASN A 80 3.80 -17.60 -2.60
C ASN A 80 3.31 -17.45 -4.05
N PRO A 81 2.17 -16.81 -4.28
CA PRO A 81 1.56 -16.76 -5.61
C PRO A 81 2.38 -15.91 -6.57
N THR A 82 2.48 -16.35 -7.83
CA THR A 82 2.93 -15.50 -8.93
C THR A 82 1.76 -14.78 -9.57
N TRP A 83 2.02 -13.64 -10.24
CA TRP A 83 0.99 -12.93 -10.98
C TRP A 83 0.36 -13.77 -12.10
N ALA A 84 1.12 -14.68 -12.73
CA ALA A 84 0.59 -15.61 -13.71
C ALA A 84 -0.39 -16.61 -13.08
N GLN A 85 -0.09 -17.14 -11.88
CA GLN A 85 -1.02 -17.98 -11.13
C GLN A 85 -2.26 -17.22 -10.70
N VAL A 86 -2.11 -15.97 -10.24
CA VAL A 86 -3.26 -15.11 -9.87
C VAL A 86 -4.17 -14.85 -11.07
N ALA A 87 -3.61 -14.61 -12.26
CA ALA A 87 -4.43 -14.45 -13.49
C ALA A 87 -5.22 -15.72 -13.83
N THR A 88 -4.62 -16.90 -13.67
CA THR A 88 -5.30 -18.18 -13.85
C THR A 88 -6.43 -18.36 -12.84
N LEU A 89 -6.15 -18.11 -11.54
CA LEU A 89 -7.15 -18.21 -10.48
C LEU A 89 -8.27 -17.19 -10.66
N ALA A 90 -7.98 -15.97 -11.15
CA ALA A 90 -8.99 -14.96 -11.45
C ALA A 90 -9.95 -15.43 -12.57
N LYS A 91 -9.40 -16.06 -13.61
CA LYS A 91 -10.20 -16.66 -14.66
C LYS A 91 -11.11 -17.76 -14.12
N GLU A 92 -10.57 -18.71 -13.35
CA GLU A 92 -11.28 -19.88 -12.83
C GLU A 92 -12.33 -19.54 -11.77
N ALA A 93 -12.06 -18.51 -10.94
CA ALA A 93 -12.99 -18.03 -9.93
C ALA A 93 -14.10 -17.11 -10.51
N SER A 94 -13.90 -16.56 -11.72
CA SER A 94 -14.95 -15.76 -12.38
C SER A 94 -16.20 -16.61 -12.63
N GLY A 95 -17.38 -16.07 -12.29
CA GLY A 95 -18.65 -16.76 -12.43
C GLY A 95 -18.88 -17.91 -11.43
N ALA A 96 -18.05 -18.01 -10.37
CA ALA A 96 -18.27 -18.98 -9.30
C ALA A 96 -19.60 -18.77 -8.57
N GLN A 97 -20.07 -17.55 -8.53
CA GLN A 97 -21.40 -17.12 -8.09
C GLN A 97 -22.00 -16.19 -9.16
N PRO A 98 -23.32 -16.04 -9.22
CA PRO A 98 -23.96 -15.14 -10.18
C PRO A 98 -23.37 -13.72 -10.12
N GLY A 99 -22.83 -13.23 -11.23
CA GLY A 99 -22.22 -11.90 -11.33
C GLY A 99 -20.82 -11.74 -10.70
N MET A 100 -20.29 -12.77 -10.04
CA MET A 100 -18.96 -12.70 -9.43
C MET A 100 -17.85 -12.62 -10.48
N ARG A 101 -16.92 -11.69 -10.28
CA ARG A 101 -15.71 -11.53 -11.09
C ARG A 101 -14.50 -12.12 -10.35
N GLY A 102 -13.41 -12.32 -11.08
CA GLY A 102 -12.24 -13.00 -10.54
C GLY A 102 -11.43 -12.18 -9.54
N ILE A 103 -11.24 -10.89 -9.81
CA ILE A 103 -10.36 -10.03 -8.99
C ILE A 103 -10.78 -8.56 -9.04
N CYS A 104 -10.62 -7.83 -7.94
CA CYS A 104 -10.58 -6.37 -7.92
C CYS A 104 -9.13 -5.90 -7.86
N LEU A 105 -8.79 -4.94 -8.70
CA LEU A 105 -7.58 -4.13 -8.65
C LEU A 105 -7.97 -2.68 -8.86
N ARG A 106 -7.35 -1.75 -8.13
CA ARG A 106 -7.67 -0.33 -8.26
C ARG A 106 -7.46 0.15 -9.69
N GLY A 107 -8.45 0.83 -10.25
CA GLY A 107 -8.36 1.48 -11.56
C GLY A 107 -8.67 2.96 -11.52
N GLN A 108 -9.13 3.47 -10.37
CA GLN A 108 -9.48 4.87 -10.16
C GLN A 108 -8.27 5.77 -10.33
N PRO A 109 -8.40 6.94 -11.03
CA PRO A 109 -7.34 7.94 -11.10
C PRO A 109 -6.96 8.46 -9.71
N GLY A 110 -5.68 8.76 -9.56
CA GLY A 110 -5.07 9.25 -8.34
C GLY A 110 -3.70 8.61 -8.17
N TRP A 111 -2.68 9.43 -7.83
CA TRP A 111 -1.33 8.90 -7.63
C TRP A 111 -1.30 7.85 -6.51
N GLY A 112 -2.11 8.03 -5.46
CA GLY A 112 -2.28 7.09 -4.34
C GLY A 112 -3.30 5.99 -4.59
N GLU A 113 -4.03 5.98 -5.73
CA GLU A 113 -5.02 4.98 -6.09
C GLU A 113 -4.43 3.92 -7.04
N VAL A 114 -4.70 4.01 -8.35
CA VAL A 114 -4.25 2.98 -9.30
C VAL A 114 -2.73 2.78 -9.30
N LEU A 115 -1.94 3.83 -9.03
CA LEU A 115 -0.48 3.69 -9.04
C LEU A 115 0.07 2.97 -7.80
N ALA A 116 -0.65 2.89 -6.70
CA ALA A 116 -0.19 2.16 -5.52
C ALA A 116 -0.01 0.65 -5.82
N PRO A 117 -1.03 -0.11 -6.23
CA PRO A 117 -0.84 -1.50 -6.61
C PRO A 117 -0.05 -1.66 -7.93
N LEU A 118 -0.27 -0.80 -8.93
CA LEU A 118 0.42 -0.93 -10.23
C LEU A 118 1.93 -0.83 -10.07
N THR A 119 2.44 0.09 -9.24
CA THR A 119 3.89 0.25 -9.09
C THR A 119 4.54 -1.00 -8.47
N THR A 120 3.86 -1.69 -7.56
CA THR A 120 4.38 -2.96 -7.03
C THR A 120 4.41 -4.06 -8.09
N VAL A 121 3.43 -4.09 -8.99
CA VAL A 121 3.45 -4.98 -10.17
C VAL A 121 4.61 -4.61 -11.09
N VAL A 122 4.81 -3.34 -11.39
CA VAL A 122 5.95 -2.85 -12.19
C VAL A 122 7.28 -3.29 -11.57
N ASN A 123 7.45 -3.11 -10.27
CA ASN A 123 8.69 -3.49 -9.56
C ASN A 123 8.99 -4.98 -9.71
N THR A 124 8.00 -5.84 -9.47
CA THR A 124 8.20 -7.30 -9.54
C THR A 124 8.39 -7.82 -10.98
N PHE A 125 7.87 -7.12 -11.98
CA PHE A 125 8.11 -7.37 -13.41
C PHE A 125 9.47 -6.84 -13.88
N GLY A 126 10.27 -6.25 -12.99
CA GLY A 126 11.59 -5.71 -13.31
C GLY A 126 11.58 -4.32 -13.93
N GLY A 127 10.48 -3.59 -13.82
CA GLY A 127 10.37 -2.19 -14.22
C GLY A 127 10.82 -1.22 -13.12
N THR A 128 10.95 0.04 -13.48
CA THR A 128 11.20 1.17 -12.58
C THR A 128 10.71 2.45 -13.21
N TRP A 129 10.37 3.45 -12.38
CA TRP A 129 9.98 4.78 -12.85
C TRP A 129 11.14 5.53 -13.51
N PHE A 130 12.30 5.52 -12.85
CA PHE A 130 13.53 6.17 -13.33
C PHE A 130 14.71 5.25 -13.12
N ASP A 131 15.72 5.38 -13.97
CA ASP A 131 17.06 4.87 -13.69
C ASP A 131 17.85 5.83 -12.78
N LYS A 132 19.06 5.45 -12.37
CA LYS A 132 19.92 6.27 -11.50
C LYS A 132 20.24 7.67 -12.06
N ASN A 133 20.13 7.85 -13.37
CA ASN A 133 20.42 9.10 -14.06
C ASN A 133 19.16 9.94 -14.31
N TRP A 134 18.07 9.61 -13.63
CA TRP A 134 16.77 10.29 -13.79
C TRP A 134 16.20 10.21 -15.21
N THR A 135 16.58 9.19 -15.97
CA THR A 135 15.90 8.89 -17.23
C THR A 135 14.64 8.11 -16.93
N ALA A 136 13.49 8.62 -17.34
CA ALA A 136 12.23 7.95 -17.18
C ALA A 136 12.20 6.61 -17.94
N ARG A 137 11.51 5.59 -17.39
CA ARG A 137 11.48 4.21 -17.91
C ARG A 137 10.08 3.65 -18.09
N LEU A 138 9.07 4.52 -18.21
CA LEU A 138 7.67 4.08 -18.26
C LEU A 138 7.31 3.40 -19.60
N ASN A 139 8.03 3.69 -20.67
CA ASN A 139 7.88 3.02 -21.96
C ASN A 139 8.89 1.87 -22.16
N ALA A 140 9.71 1.55 -21.17
CA ALA A 140 10.62 0.41 -21.23
C ALA A 140 9.84 -0.92 -21.21
N ALA A 141 10.39 -1.97 -21.80
CA ALA A 141 9.72 -3.26 -21.96
C ALA A 141 9.16 -3.84 -20.65
N PRO A 142 9.88 -3.85 -19.49
CA PRO A 142 9.32 -4.39 -18.24
C PRO A 142 8.15 -3.58 -17.71
N PHE A 143 8.21 -2.24 -17.77
CA PHE A 143 7.11 -1.37 -17.32
C PHE A 143 5.87 -1.55 -18.23
N THR A 144 6.10 -1.64 -19.55
CA THR A 144 5.05 -1.91 -20.52
C THR A 144 4.39 -3.27 -20.30
N ALA A 145 5.19 -4.32 -20.04
CA ALA A 145 4.69 -5.66 -19.76
C ALA A 145 3.82 -5.68 -18.49
N ALA A 146 4.31 -5.08 -17.40
CA ALA A 146 3.58 -4.98 -16.14
C ALA A 146 2.24 -4.23 -16.30
N THR A 147 2.26 -3.07 -16.96
CA THR A 147 1.06 -2.26 -17.16
C THR A 147 0.06 -2.96 -18.08
N SER A 148 0.54 -3.59 -19.15
CA SER A 148 -0.31 -4.38 -20.07
C SER A 148 -0.93 -5.57 -19.32
N PHE A 149 -0.17 -6.27 -18.51
CA PHE A 149 -0.67 -7.35 -17.66
C PHE A 149 -1.78 -6.86 -16.73
N TYR A 150 -1.51 -5.78 -15.98
CA TYR A 150 -2.47 -5.20 -15.03
C TYR A 150 -3.78 -4.80 -15.72
N VAL A 151 -3.69 -4.01 -16.79
CA VAL A 151 -4.85 -3.56 -17.55
C VAL A 151 -5.64 -4.74 -18.14
N ASN A 152 -4.95 -5.74 -18.71
CA ASN A 152 -5.62 -6.91 -19.29
C ASN A 152 -6.29 -7.78 -18.22
N LEU A 153 -5.67 -7.94 -17.05
CA LEU A 153 -6.23 -8.69 -15.92
C LEU A 153 -7.54 -8.03 -15.44
N VAL A 154 -7.52 -6.71 -15.24
CA VAL A 154 -8.69 -5.93 -14.84
C VAL A 154 -9.80 -5.99 -15.91
N LYS A 155 -9.46 -5.79 -17.17
CA LYS A 155 -10.45 -5.84 -18.29
C LYS A 155 -11.07 -7.21 -18.45
N SER A 156 -10.32 -8.28 -18.25
CA SER A 156 -10.80 -9.66 -18.46
C SER A 156 -11.58 -10.20 -17.27
N TYR A 157 -11.12 -9.94 -16.04
CA TYR A 157 -11.61 -10.60 -14.84
C TYR A 157 -11.98 -9.64 -13.71
N GLY A 158 -11.83 -8.33 -13.90
CA GLY A 158 -12.30 -7.29 -12.97
C GLY A 158 -13.78 -6.98 -13.13
N GLU A 159 -14.32 -6.22 -12.19
CA GLU A 159 -15.70 -5.78 -12.17
C GLU A 159 -15.98 -4.74 -13.28
N PRO A 160 -17.23 -4.63 -13.73
CA PRO A 160 -17.65 -3.52 -14.60
C PRO A 160 -17.38 -2.16 -13.92
N GLY A 161 -16.82 -1.21 -14.66
CA GLY A 161 -16.48 0.10 -14.10
C GLY A 161 -15.17 0.14 -13.29
N ALA A 162 -14.32 -0.87 -13.42
CA ALA A 162 -13.06 -0.98 -12.68
C ALA A 162 -12.16 0.27 -12.78
N SER A 163 -12.25 1.06 -13.86
CA SER A 163 -11.52 2.34 -14.00
C SER A 163 -11.97 3.42 -13.00
N GLN A 164 -13.04 3.21 -12.26
CA GLN A 164 -13.53 4.07 -11.17
C GLN A 164 -13.43 3.39 -9.81
N ALA A 165 -12.91 2.18 -9.74
CA ALA A 165 -12.76 1.46 -8.50
C ALA A 165 -11.42 1.82 -7.83
N GLY A 166 -11.50 2.43 -6.66
CA GLY A 166 -10.40 2.65 -5.73
C GLY A 166 -10.43 1.61 -4.60
N PHE A 167 -9.75 1.93 -3.49
CA PHE A 167 -9.73 1.08 -2.30
C PHE A 167 -11.14 0.76 -1.78
N THR A 168 -11.98 1.79 -1.62
CA THR A 168 -13.31 1.66 -1.02
C THR A 168 -14.24 0.82 -1.90
N GLU A 169 -14.21 1.01 -3.20
CA GLU A 169 -15.03 0.26 -4.15
C GLU A 169 -14.61 -1.21 -4.18
N CYS A 170 -13.30 -1.50 -4.19
CA CYS A 170 -12.79 -2.87 -4.13
C CYS A 170 -13.16 -3.55 -2.80
N LEU A 171 -13.04 -2.87 -1.65
CA LEU A 171 -13.49 -3.37 -0.35
C LEU A 171 -14.98 -3.76 -0.41
N ASN A 172 -15.83 -2.83 -0.85
CA ASN A 172 -17.27 -3.06 -0.95
C ASN A 172 -17.61 -4.21 -1.92
N ASN A 173 -16.95 -4.28 -3.07
CA ASN A 173 -17.16 -5.35 -4.04
C ASN A 173 -16.75 -6.72 -3.49
N PHE A 174 -15.66 -6.77 -2.72
CA PHE A 174 -15.22 -8.00 -2.08
C PHE A 174 -16.19 -8.44 -0.96
N GLU A 175 -16.60 -7.53 -0.09
CA GLU A 175 -17.58 -7.81 0.98
C GLU A 175 -18.95 -8.25 0.44
N GLN A 176 -19.38 -7.66 -0.67
CA GLN A 176 -20.65 -8.00 -1.31
C GLN A 176 -20.57 -9.29 -2.15
N GLY A 177 -19.42 -9.96 -2.22
CA GLY A 177 -19.23 -11.17 -3.00
C GLY A 177 -19.22 -10.95 -4.52
N LYS A 178 -18.99 -9.73 -4.98
CA LYS A 178 -18.89 -9.41 -6.41
C LYS A 178 -17.55 -9.80 -7.02
N VAL A 179 -16.51 -10.00 -6.20
CA VAL A 179 -15.19 -10.45 -6.64
C VAL A 179 -14.67 -11.55 -5.73
N ALA A 180 -13.92 -12.49 -6.31
CA ALA A 180 -13.36 -13.65 -5.59
C ALA A 180 -12.00 -13.34 -4.94
N MET A 181 -11.24 -12.40 -5.51
CA MET A 181 -9.93 -11.97 -5.03
C MET A 181 -9.82 -10.44 -5.04
N TRP A 182 -8.90 -9.93 -4.21
CA TRP A 182 -8.55 -8.52 -4.15
C TRP A 182 -7.09 -8.37 -3.70
N TYR A 183 -6.26 -7.70 -4.48
CA TYR A 183 -4.90 -7.35 -4.10
C TYR A 183 -4.84 -5.90 -3.66
N ASP A 184 -4.54 -5.67 -2.38
CA ASP A 184 -4.53 -4.33 -1.81
C ASP A 184 -3.84 -4.30 -0.43
N ALA A 185 -3.97 -3.16 0.25
CA ALA A 185 -3.42 -2.86 1.57
C ALA A 185 -3.81 -3.89 2.63
N THR A 186 -2.84 -4.26 3.46
CA THR A 186 -3.07 -5.15 4.61
C THR A 186 -4.06 -4.58 5.62
N SER A 187 -4.24 -3.25 5.64
CA SER A 187 -5.19 -2.55 6.50
C SER A 187 -6.66 -2.94 6.23
N ALA A 188 -6.98 -3.44 5.04
CA ALA A 188 -8.33 -3.93 4.70
C ALA A 188 -8.79 -5.10 5.57
N ALA A 189 -7.87 -5.92 6.07
CA ALA A 189 -8.19 -7.14 6.81
C ALA A 189 -9.06 -6.90 8.04
N GLY A 190 -8.84 -5.80 8.76
CA GLY A 190 -9.63 -5.42 9.91
C GLY A 190 -11.11 -5.14 9.61
N SER A 191 -11.41 -4.68 8.39
CA SER A 191 -12.79 -4.53 7.91
C SER A 191 -13.36 -5.88 7.48
N LEU A 192 -12.60 -6.66 6.73
CA LEU A 192 -13.05 -7.94 6.19
C LEU A 192 -13.34 -9.02 7.25
N ASP A 193 -12.54 -9.07 8.31
CA ASP A 193 -12.73 -10.03 9.42
C ASP A 193 -13.31 -9.37 10.68
N GLY A 194 -13.63 -8.09 10.62
CA GLY A 194 -14.28 -7.36 11.71
C GLY A 194 -15.73 -7.81 11.95
N ALA A 195 -16.24 -7.56 13.16
CA ALA A 195 -17.61 -7.84 13.51
C ALA A 195 -18.60 -7.15 12.55
N GLY A 196 -19.55 -7.91 12.02
CA GLY A 196 -20.56 -7.43 11.07
C GLY A 196 -20.15 -7.51 9.59
N SER A 197 -18.91 -7.90 9.27
CA SER A 197 -18.52 -8.15 7.89
C SER A 197 -19.19 -9.42 7.34
N PRO A 198 -19.83 -9.37 6.16
CA PRO A 198 -20.50 -10.54 5.56
C PRO A 198 -19.51 -11.62 5.11
N VAL A 199 -18.22 -11.29 5.04
CA VAL A 199 -17.15 -12.21 4.65
C VAL A 199 -16.24 -12.62 5.82
N ALA A 200 -16.54 -12.20 7.05
CA ALA A 200 -15.75 -12.57 8.23
C ALA A 200 -15.57 -14.10 8.33
N GLY A 201 -14.32 -14.54 8.56
CA GLY A 201 -13.93 -15.94 8.60
C GLY A 201 -13.84 -16.65 7.25
N LYS A 202 -14.27 -16.02 6.15
CA LYS A 202 -14.24 -16.58 4.78
C LYS A 202 -13.02 -16.09 3.97
N VAL A 203 -12.24 -15.14 4.50
CA VAL A 203 -11.10 -14.54 3.79
C VAL A 203 -9.83 -15.34 4.06
N GLY A 204 -9.06 -15.58 3.01
CA GLY A 204 -7.68 -16.03 3.09
C GLY A 204 -6.73 -14.90 2.68
N TYR A 205 -5.56 -14.87 3.27
CA TYR A 205 -4.53 -13.84 3.06
C TYR A 205 -3.25 -14.51 2.55
N ALA A 206 -2.88 -14.24 1.31
CA ALA A 206 -1.65 -14.74 0.70
C ALA A 206 -0.66 -13.58 0.49
N PRO A 207 0.65 -13.83 0.48
CA PRO A 207 1.65 -12.79 0.19
C PRO A 207 1.34 -12.04 -1.12
N ALA A 208 1.81 -10.80 -1.22
CA ALA A 208 1.75 -10.02 -2.45
C ALA A 208 2.34 -10.83 -3.63
N PRO A 209 1.61 -10.95 -4.76
CA PRO A 209 2.05 -11.80 -5.86
C PRO A 209 3.34 -11.29 -6.49
N VAL A 210 4.21 -12.20 -6.89
CA VAL A 210 5.53 -11.92 -7.46
C VAL A 210 5.63 -12.32 -8.94
N ASP A 211 6.68 -11.82 -9.61
CA ASP A 211 7.16 -12.33 -10.91
C ASP A 211 8.66 -12.60 -10.83
N LEU A 212 9.52 -11.59 -11.00
CA LEU A 212 10.97 -11.73 -10.97
C LEU A 212 11.60 -11.52 -9.58
N THR A 213 10.84 -10.99 -8.63
CA THR A 213 11.31 -10.70 -7.26
C THR A 213 10.87 -11.79 -6.28
N LYS A 214 11.51 -11.85 -5.10
CA LYS A 214 11.13 -12.78 -4.02
C LYS A 214 9.96 -12.26 -3.18
N SER A 215 9.75 -10.95 -3.17
CA SER A 215 8.64 -10.27 -2.50
C SER A 215 8.25 -9.04 -3.31
N SER A 216 7.02 -8.57 -3.17
CA SER A 216 6.50 -7.42 -3.92
C SER A 216 5.56 -6.55 -3.09
N GLY A 217 5.39 -6.83 -1.80
CA GLY A 217 4.56 -6.02 -0.91
C GLY A 217 5.08 -4.59 -0.78
N TRP A 218 4.17 -3.64 -0.63
CA TRP A 218 4.54 -2.25 -0.37
C TRP A 218 4.85 -1.99 1.11
N LEU A 219 5.30 -0.80 1.44
CA LEU A 219 5.38 -0.27 2.79
C LEU A 219 4.78 1.14 2.75
N TYR A 220 3.70 1.35 3.46
CA TYR A 220 3.11 2.66 3.60
C TYR A 220 2.75 2.94 5.05
N THR A 221 3.24 4.05 5.56
CA THR A 221 3.12 4.42 6.97
C THR A 221 2.42 5.77 7.04
N TRP A 222 1.21 5.79 7.60
CA TRP A 222 0.49 7.01 7.90
C TRP A 222 0.89 7.52 9.27
N ALA A 223 1.23 8.79 9.36
CA ALA A 223 1.84 9.38 10.54
C ALA A 223 1.26 10.73 10.89
N TRP A 224 1.34 11.04 12.17
CA TRP A 224 1.18 12.38 12.70
C TRP A 224 2.52 13.08 12.71
N ALA A 225 2.58 14.30 12.20
CA ALA A 225 3.76 15.15 12.19
C ALA A 225 3.46 16.53 12.80
N ILE A 226 4.50 17.23 13.23
CA ILE A 226 4.39 18.60 13.75
C ILE A 226 5.02 19.56 12.73
N GLU A 227 4.24 20.51 12.27
CA GLU A 227 4.75 21.57 11.40
C GLU A 227 5.73 22.47 12.16
N LYS A 228 6.86 22.78 11.56
CA LYS A 228 7.92 23.61 12.18
C LYS A 228 7.41 24.99 12.62
N ALA A 229 6.51 25.59 11.86
CA ALA A 229 5.93 26.91 12.14
C ALA A 229 4.89 26.91 13.27
N SER A 230 4.44 25.72 13.74
CA SER A 230 3.43 25.64 14.78
C SER A 230 3.89 26.31 16.09
N LYS A 231 3.00 27.12 16.68
CA LYS A 231 3.20 27.72 18.01
C LYS A 231 2.73 26.82 19.16
N HIS A 232 2.15 25.65 18.83
CA HIS A 232 1.52 24.72 19.79
C HIS A 232 2.14 23.32 19.71
N GLN A 233 3.46 23.24 19.47
CA GLN A 233 4.15 21.96 19.23
C GLN A 233 4.01 21.00 20.43
N SER A 234 4.12 21.49 21.66
CA SER A 234 3.96 20.67 22.86
C SER A 234 2.54 20.10 23.03
N ALA A 235 1.52 20.88 22.65
CA ALA A 235 0.13 20.38 22.65
C ALA A 235 -0.10 19.36 21.54
N ALA A 236 0.50 19.57 20.37
CA ALA A 236 0.48 18.60 19.27
C ALA A 236 1.13 17.27 19.68
N TRP A 237 2.30 17.33 20.36
CA TRP A 237 2.95 16.12 20.88
C TRP A 237 2.06 15.34 21.85
N LYS A 238 1.40 15.99 22.79
CA LYS A 238 0.46 15.33 23.72
C LYS A 238 -0.61 14.52 23.00
N PHE A 239 -1.15 15.07 21.91
CA PHE A 239 -2.11 14.36 21.07
C PHE A 239 -1.45 13.18 20.34
N ILE A 240 -0.31 13.40 19.71
CA ILE A 240 0.42 12.38 18.96
C ILE A 240 0.81 11.21 19.84
N SER A 241 1.39 11.50 21.01
CA SER A 241 1.79 10.49 22.00
C SER A 241 0.60 9.62 22.44
N TRP A 242 -0.57 10.25 22.66
CA TRP A 242 -1.80 9.50 22.97
C TRP A 242 -2.31 8.71 21.76
N ALA A 243 -2.47 9.36 20.59
CA ALA A 243 -3.10 8.78 19.40
C ALA A 243 -2.27 7.65 18.74
N SER A 244 -0.94 7.66 18.93
CA SER A 244 -0.02 6.60 18.48
C SER A 244 0.41 5.67 19.63
N GLY A 245 -0.12 5.88 20.84
CA GLY A 245 0.27 5.19 22.05
C GLY A 245 -0.43 3.85 22.28
N LYS A 246 0.14 3.01 23.15
CA LYS A 246 -0.45 1.73 23.57
C LYS A 246 -1.85 1.89 24.19
N GLY A 247 -2.06 2.98 24.94
CA GLY A 247 -3.34 3.29 25.59
C GLY A 247 -4.46 3.49 24.57
N TYR A 248 -4.18 4.17 23.45
CA TYR A 248 -5.14 4.31 22.36
C TYR A 248 -5.49 2.96 21.72
N ILE A 249 -4.49 2.12 21.43
CA ILE A 249 -4.71 0.77 20.86
C ILE A 249 -5.58 -0.07 21.79
N GLN A 250 -5.30 -0.04 23.09
CA GLN A 250 -6.08 -0.74 24.11
C GLN A 250 -7.54 -0.24 24.13
N THR A 251 -7.72 1.08 24.12
CA THR A 251 -9.06 1.72 24.11
C THR A 251 -9.83 1.37 22.83
N ALA A 252 -9.17 1.42 21.67
CA ALA A 252 -9.76 1.04 20.38
C ALA A 252 -10.17 -0.43 20.38
N GLY A 253 -9.29 -1.32 20.84
CA GLY A 253 -9.58 -2.77 20.92
C GLY A 253 -10.77 -3.09 21.82
N GLN A 254 -10.89 -2.43 22.96
CA GLN A 254 -11.99 -2.63 23.90
C GLN A 254 -13.33 -2.08 23.39
N ASN A 255 -13.32 -0.92 22.74
CA ASN A 255 -14.56 -0.24 22.33
C ASN A 255 -15.04 -0.59 20.92
N LEU A 256 -14.11 -0.87 19.99
CA LEU A 256 -14.41 -1.11 18.57
C LEU A 256 -14.20 -2.57 18.15
N GLY A 257 -13.59 -3.38 19.02
CA GLY A 257 -13.15 -4.74 18.72
C GLY A 257 -11.68 -4.78 18.23
N TRP A 258 -10.97 -5.82 18.65
CA TRP A 258 -9.53 -5.95 18.41
C TRP A 258 -9.14 -6.11 16.93
N ALA A 259 -10.02 -6.62 16.09
CA ALA A 259 -9.78 -6.66 14.65
C ALA A 259 -9.70 -5.25 14.00
N ARG A 260 -10.23 -4.22 14.68
CA ARG A 260 -10.26 -2.83 14.19
C ARG A 260 -9.19 -1.93 14.78
N VAL A 261 -8.27 -2.46 15.60
CA VAL A 261 -7.14 -1.64 16.06
C VAL A 261 -6.26 -1.25 14.88
N PRO A 262 -5.62 -0.06 14.93
CA PRO A 262 -4.72 0.38 13.87
C PRO A 262 -3.59 -0.65 13.66
N PRO A 263 -3.47 -1.25 12.46
CA PRO A 263 -2.45 -2.24 12.18
C PRO A 263 -1.07 -1.59 11.98
N GLY A 264 -0.02 -2.40 12.02
CA GLY A 264 1.30 -2.03 11.54
C GLY A 264 2.03 -0.96 12.35
N THR A 265 1.66 -0.70 13.61
CA THR A 265 2.28 0.37 14.38
C THR A 265 3.23 -0.14 15.45
N ARG A 266 2.77 -1.01 16.35
CA ARG A 266 3.51 -1.42 17.56
C ARG A 266 3.70 -2.93 17.65
N THR A 267 4.90 -3.34 18.02
CA THR A 267 5.27 -4.75 18.24
C THR A 267 4.37 -5.41 19.31
N SER A 268 4.05 -4.69 20.38
CA SER A 268 3.19 -5.17 21.47
C SER A 268 1.77 -5.51 21.02
N THR A 269 1.26 -4.90 19.93
CA THR A 269 -0.04 -5.27 19.34
C THR A 269 -0.02 -6.72 18.88
N TYR A 270 1.06 -7.17 18.24
CA TYR A 270 1.22 -8.52 17.68
C TYR A 270 1.56 -9.59 18.73
N SER A 271 1.73 -9.20 19.98
CA SER A 271 1.82 -10.12 21.13
C SER A 271 0.60 -10.04 22.06
N ASN A 272 -0.37 -9.18 21.78
CA ASN A 272 -1.57 -9.03 22.59
C ASN A 272 -2.53 -10.21 22.35
N PRO A 273 -2.89 -11.02 23.39
CA PRO A 273 -3.73 -12.19 23.23
C PRO A 273 -5.14 -11.89 22.67
N SER A 274 -5.70 -10.74 23.04
CA SER A 274 -7.03 -10.33 22.56
C SER A 274 -6.99 -9.96 21.06
N TYR A 275 -5.93 -9.27 20.63
CA TYR A 275 -5.69 -8.98 19.21
C TYR A 275 -5.49 -10.28 18.43
N LEU A 276 -4.57 -11.14 18.86
CA LEU A 276 -4.27 -12.40 18.20
C LEU A 276 -5.48 -13.33 18.09
N LYS A 277 -6.38 -13.31 19.09
CA LYS A 277 -7.62 -14.09 19.03
C LYS A 277 -8.56 -13.60 17.93
N GLN A 278 -8.77 -12.28 17.79
CA GLN A 278 -9.70 -11.73 16.79
C GLN A 278 -9.07 -11.57 15.40
N ALA A 279 -7.78 -11.24 15.36
CA ALA A 279 -7.02 -11.04 14.13
C ALA A 279 -6.26 -12.30 13.68
N SER A 280 -6.60 -13.48 14.21
CA SER A 280 -5.85 -14.74 13.98
C SER A 280 -5.63 -15.08 12.51
N ALA A 281 -6.55 -14.69 11.62
CA ALA A 281 -6.44 -14.95 10.19
C ALA A 281 -5.40 -14.05 9.49
N PHE A 282 -5.19 -12.81 9.97
CA PHE A 282 -4.40 -11.82 9.24
C PHE A 282 -3.27 -11.16 10.03
N ALA A 283 -3.20 -11.31 11.36
CA ALA A 283 -2.15 -10.66 12.17
C ALA A 283 -0.75 -11.06 11.70
N GLN A 284 -0.44 -12.36 11.63
CA GLN A 284 0.86 -12.83 11.16
C GLN A 284 1.12 -12.55 9.68
N PRO A 285 0.18 -12.78 8.74
CA PRO A 285 0.33 -12.32 7.36
C PRO A 285 0.66 -10.83 7.23
N THR A 286 -0.01 -9.96 8.00
CA THR A 286 0.26 -8.51 8.00
C THR A 286 1.69 -8.19 8.47
N LEU A 287 2.10 -8.75 9.60
CA LEU A 287 3.44 -8.54 10.15
C LEU A 287 4.52 -9.03 9.17
N THR A 288 4.35 -10.24 8.63
CA THR A 288 5.27 -10.80 7.63
C THR A 288 5.36 -9.94 6.38
N ALA A 289 4.23 -9.41 5.90
CA ALA A 289 4.20 -8.53 4.73
C ALA A 289 4.97 -7.22 5.00
N ILE A 290 4.79 -6.61 6.17
CA ILE A 290 5.51 -5.40 6.59
C ILE A 290 7.01 -5.66 6.69
N ASP A 291 7.42 -6.75 7.35
CA ASP A 291 8.83 -7.08 7.58
C ASP A 291 9.55 -7.47 6.27
N SER A 292 8.83 -8.00 5.28
CA SER A 292 9.38 -8.36 3.98
C SER A 292 9.53 -7.18 3.02
N ALA A 293 8.94 -6.03 3.33
CA ALA A 293 8.98 -4.85 2.47
C ALA A 293 10.38 -4.23 2.44
N ASN A 294 10.87 -3.92 1.23
CA ASN A 294 12.21 -3.37 1.03
C ASN A 294 12.16 -2.04 0.27
N PRO A 295 12.08 -0.90 0.96
CA PRO A 295 12.00 0.42 0.32
C PRO A 295 13.24 0.80 -0.49
N THR A 296 14.42 0.25 -0.17
CA THR A 296 15.67 0.57 -0.85
C THR A 296 15.88 -0.25 -2.11
N ASN A 297 15.27 -1.44 -2.18
CA ASN A 297 15.40 -2.34 -3.34
C ASN A 297 14.12 -3.14 -3.59
N PRO A 298 12.98 -2.46 -3.91
CA PRO A 298 11.69 -3.13 -4.08
C PRO A 298 11.53 -3.88 -5.40
N GLY A 299 12.48 -3.75 -6.32
CA GLY A 299 12.54 -4.41 -7.63
C GLY A 299 13.95 -4.88 -7.94
N ILE A 300 14.21 -5.21 -9.19
CA ILE A 300 15.54 -5.63 -9.66
C ILE A 300 16.35 -4.50 -10.30
N GLN A 301 15.73 -3.36 -10.58
CA GLN A 301 16.40 -2.22 -11.20
C GLN A 301 16.89 -1.23 -10.13
N PRO A 302 18.12 -0.68 -10.30
CA PRO A 302 18.57 0.41 -9.48
C PRO A 302 17.73 1.67 -9.73
N ARG A 303 17.50 2.45 -8.68
CA ARG A 303 16.66 3.65 -8.69
C ARG A 303 17.32 4.84 -8.01
N PRO A 304 16.88 6.07 -8.30
CA PRO A 304 17.54 7.26 -7.75
C PRO A 304 17.09 7.58 -6.31
N THR A 305 15.91 7.13 -5.88
CA THR A 305 15.35 7.36 -4.53
C THR A 305 14.89 6.04 -3.91
N PRO A 306 14.87 5.91 -2.58
CA PRO A 306 14.14 4.85 -1.92
C PRO A 306 12.63 5.02 -2.15
N GLY A 307 11.84 4.04 -1.69
CA GLY A 307 10.39 4.02 -1.84
C GLY A 307 9.93 2.83 -2.67
N ILE A 308 8.74 2.29 -2.35
CA ILE A 308 8.20 1.10 -3.05
C ILE A 308 7.16 1.49 -4.09
N GLN A 309 6.15 2.24 -3.67
CA GLN A 309 4.94 2.49 -4.44
C GLN A 309 5.08 3.71 -5.35
N PHE A 310 5.94 4.65 -4.98
CA PHE A 310 6.03 5.97 -5.58
C PHE A 310 7.49 6.39 -5.77
N VAL A 311 7.71 7.59 -6.28
CA VAL A 311 9.03 8.22 -6.36
C VAL A 311 9.05 9.38 -5.39
N ASP A 312 9.96 9.35 -4.41
CA ASP A 312 10.02 10.31 -3.30
C ASP A 312 10.59 11.67 -3.76
N ILE A 313 9.83 12.35 -4.61
CA ILE A 313 10.10 13.71 -5.08
C ILE A 313 8.83 14.54 -5.08
N PRO A 314 8.89 15.86 -4.84
CA PRO A 314 7.71 16.72 -4.78
C PRO A 314 6.83 16.67 -6.04
N GLU A 315 7.44 16.52 -7.21
CA GLU A 315 6.73 16.50 -8.49
C GLU A 315 5.88 15.26 -8.70
N PHE A 316 6.09 14.20 -7.89
CA PHE A 316 5.37 12.93 -8.11
C PHE A 316 3.86 13.09 -7.95
N THR A 317 3.39 13.91 -7.04
CA THR A 317 1.94 14.14 -6.85
C THR A 317 1.29 14.66 -8.12
N ASP A 318 1.93 15.56 -8.85
CA ASP A 318 1.38 16.17 -10.07
C ASP A 318 1.49 15.23 -11.27
N PHE A 319 2.72 14.81 -11.61
CA PHE A 319 2.85 13.95 -12.79
C PHE A 319 2.28 12.54 -12.53
N GLY A 320 2.35 12.04 -11.32
CA GLY A 320 1.73 10.76 -10.93
C GLY A 320 0.21 10.81 -11.07
N THR A 321 -0.44 11.91 -10.67
CA THR A 321 -1.88 12.11 -10.91
C THR A 321 -2.19 12.08 -12.41
N SER A 322 -1.41 12.78 -13.22
CA SER A 322 -1.58 12.79 -14.68
C SER A 322 -1.36 11.41 -15.30
N VAL A 323 -0.31 10.68 -14.86
CA VAL A 323 -0.05 9.30 -15.29
C VAL A 323 -1.20 8.37 -14.88
N SER A 324 -1.70 8.50 -13.64
CA SER A 324 -2.81 7.69 -13.15
C SER A 324 -4.07 7.85 -14.02
N GLN A 325 -4.36 9.06 -14.48
CA GLN A 325 -5.48 9.32 -15.38
C GLN A 325 -5.29 8.60 -16.74
N LEU A 326 -4.06 8.59 -17.27
CA LEU A 326 -3.76 7.88 -18.52
C LEU A 326 -3.93 6.36 -18.36
N ILE A 327 -3.48 5.80 -17.23
CA ILE A 327 -3.66 4.39 -16.92
C ILE A 327 -5.13 4.03 -16.75
N SER A 328 -5.90 4.85 -16.02
CA SER A 328 -7.35 4.67 -15.87
C SER A 328 -8.07 4.71 -17.22
N ASN A 329 -7.70 5.63 -18.12
CA ASN A 329 -8.24 5.70 -19.48
C ASN A 329 -7.90 4.42 -20.28
N ALA A 330 -6.73 3.82 -20.07
CA ALA A 330 -6.37 2.54 -20.70
C ALA A 330 -7.21 1.37 -20.14
N ILE A 331 -7.47 1.35 -18.83
CA ILE A 331 -8.38 0.39 -18.19
C ILE A 331 -9.80 0.54 -18.75
N ALA A 332 -10.28 1.77 -18.91
CA ALA A 332 -11.58 2.07 -19.50
C ALA A 332 -11.65 1.74 -21.02
N GLY A 333 -10.52 1.46 -21.67
CA GLY A 333 -10.44 1.19 -23.10
C GLY A 333 -10.52 2.43 -24.01
N GLN A 334 -10.37 3.62 -23.43
CA GLN A 334 -10.40 4.90 -24.15
C GLN A 334 -9.12 5.16 -24.96
N ILE A 335 -7.98 4.68 -24.45
CA ILE A 335 -6.68 4.73 -25.12
C ILE A 335 -5.97 3.39 -24.99
N SER A 336 -5.00 3.13 -25.85
CA SER A 336 -4.14 1.94 -25.72
C SER A 336 -3.13 2.11 -24.57
N VAL A 337 -2.68 1.00 -23.99
CA VAL A 337 -1.59 1.01 -23.00
C VAL A 337 -0.32 1.68 -23.56
N SER A 338 0.02 1.42 -24.83
CA SER A 338 1.16 2.04 -25.50
C SER A 338 1.03 3.57 -25.54
N ASN A 339 -0.13 4.10 -25.89
CA ASN A 339 -0.37 5.55 -25.92
C ASN A 339 -0.34 6.15 -24.51
N ALA A 340 -0.93 5.46 -23.51
CA ALA A 340 -0.87 5.89 -22.12
C ALA A 340 0.58 6.00 -21.64
N LEU A 341 1.40 4.97 -21.90
CA LEU A 341 2.79 4.94 -21.45
C LEU A 341 3.70 5.90 -22.22
N SER A 342 3.45 6.14 -23.51
CA SER A 342 4.19 7.15 -24.28
C SER A 342 3.98 8.56 -23.73
N GLN A 343 2.76 8.93 -23.39
CA GLN A 343 2.44 10.22 -22.76
C GLN A 343 3.02 10.27 -21.33
N SER A 344 2.86 9.20 -20.56
CA SER A 344 3.40 9.08 -19.20
C SER A 344 4.92 9.21 -19.15
N GLN A 345 5.62 8.64 -20.13
CA GLN A 345 7.07 8.77 -20.29
C GLN A 345 7.51 10.24 -20.40
N SER A 346 6.80 11.03 -21.19
CA SER A 346 7.11 12.45 -21.38
C SER A 346 6.87 13.26 -20.09
N LEU A 347 5.78 13.00 -19.38
CA LEU A 347 5.48 13.63 -18.09
C LEU A 347 6.56 13.32 -17.04
N ALA A 348 6.89 12.06 -16.88
CA ALA A 348 7.94 11.64 -15.95
C ALA A 348 9.30 12.20 -16.35
N GLN A 349 9.67 12.19 -17.64
CA GLN A 349 10.95 12.72 -18.10
C GLN A 349 11.07 14.23 -17.83
N SER A 350 9.98 14.99 -17.97
CA SER A 350 9.97 16.41 -17.63
C SER A 350 10.31 16.63 -16.14
N ALA A 351 9.76 15.82 -15.24
CA ALA A 351 10.11 15.85 -13.83
C ALA A 351 11.57 15.39 -13.60
N GLY A 352 11.99 14.28 -14.21
CA GLY A 352 13.34 13.75 -14.08
C GLY A 352 14.44 14.71 -14.55
N ASN A 353 14.16 15.55 -15.54
CA ASN A 353 15.13 16.54 -16.04
C ASN A 353 15.54 17.59 -14.99
N LYS A 354 14.73 17.83 -13.96
CA LYS A 354 15.07 18.72 -12.84
C LYS A 354 16.18 18.15 -11.93
N TYR A 355 16.43 16.85 -12.00
CA TYR A 355 17.36 16.11 -11.15
C TYR A 355 18.59 15.61 -11.92
N LYS A 356 18.65 15.82 -13.24
CA LYS A 356 19.85 15.52 -14.01
C LYS A 356 20.91 16.55 -13.69
N SER A 357 22.05 16.12 -13.16
CA SER A 357 23.26 16.90 -12.97
C SER A 357 23.97 17.16 -14.29
#